data_e15496b94e52914d70b870b747f96cf3
#
_entry.id   e15496b94e52914d70b870b747f96cf3
#
_cell.length_a   1.000
_cell.length_b   1.000
_cell.length_c   1.000
_cell.angle_alpha   90.00
_cell.angle_beta   90.00
_cell.angle_gamma   90.00
#
_symmetry.space_group_name_H-M   'P 1'
#
loop_
_entity.id
_entity.type
_entity.pdbx_description
1 polymer ?
#
loop_
_entity_poly.entity_id
_entity_poly.type
_entity_poly.pdbx_seq_one_letter_code
_entity_poly.pdbx_strand_id
1 'polypeptide(L)'
;MTKKSPPIDTVAAMPGLEDLAPRERQVAECVYQMQEATAAQIQAALGPDLSNSAVRAMLGRLEAKGLLQHRVDGQRYLYSAVAPQAQVRESALKKLVGTFFNNSKASAATALLGMSGKLRSQELDDLEAMIAKARKEGR
;
A
#
# COMPACT_ATOMS: atom_id res chain seq x y z
N MET A 1 22.56 -2.45 -10.33
CA MET A 1 21.98 -2.40 -9.96
C MET A 1 21.39 -2.89 -9.40
N THR A 2 21.01 -3.05 -9.10
CA THR A 2 20.46 -3.46 -8.54
C THR A 2 19.59 -3.48 -8.03
N LYS A 3 19.13 -3.72 -8.02
CA LYS A 3 18.18 -3.56 -7.58
C LYS A 3 17.70 -3.97 -6.60
N LYS A 4 17.59 -3.98 -5.90
CA LYS A 4 16.94 -4.31 -5.15
C LYS A 4 16.42 -3.94 -4.24
N SER A 5 15.91 -3.98 -4.09
CA SER A 5 15.05 -3.23 -3.45
C SER A 5 15.07 -3.24 -1.98
N PRO A 6 14.85 -2.17 -1.26
CA PRO A 6 14.81 -2.25 0.19
C PRO A 6 13.62 -3.07 0.63
N PRO A 7 13.87 -4.08 1.37
CA PRO A 7 12.81 -4.99 1.77
C PRO A 7 11.84 -4.41 2.77
N ILE A 8 12.20 -3.33 3.43
CA ILE A 8 11.29 -2.73 4.42
C ILE A 8 10.24 -1.85 3.79
N ASP A 9 10.34 -1.59 2.50
CA ASP A 9 9.37 -0.76 1.81
C ASP A 9 8.14 -1.59 1.48
N THR A 10 7.04 -1.37 2.19
CA THR A 10 5.81 -2.13 1.96
C THR A 10 5.25 -1.87 0.58
N VAL A 11 5.56 -0.74 -0.01
CA VAL A 11 5.10 -0.40 -1.35
C VAL A 11 5.74 -1.31 -2.38
N ALA A 12 6.94 -1.79 -2.12
CA ALA A 12 7.62 -2.69 -3.04
C ALA A 12 6.86 -4.01 -3.22
N ALA A 13 5.93 -4.32 -2.30
CA ALA A 13 5.12 -5.51 -2.43
C ALA A 13 3.95 -5.34 -3.39
N MET A 14 3.65 -4.11 -3.81
CA MET A 14 2.58 -3.85 -4.77
C MET A 14 3.06 -4.26 -6.17
N PRO A 15 2.20 -4.95 -6.94
CA PRO A 15 2.61 -5.41 -8.26
C PRO A 15 3.11 -4.26 -9.13
N GLY A 16 4.30 -4.40 -9.68
CA GLY A 16 4.87 -3.44 -10.62
C GLY A 16 5.49 -2.20 -10.01
N LEU A 17 5.33 -1.98 -8.73
CA LEU A 17 5.82 -0.74 -8.12
C LEU A 17 7.32 -0.73 -7.89
N GLU A 18 7.92 -1.88 -7.70
CA GLU A 18 9.36 -1.93 -7.48
C GLU A 18 10.15 -1.50 -8.71
N ASP A 19 9.54 -1.53 -9.89
CA ASP A 19 10.21 -1.13 -11.13
C ASP A 19 10.04 0.35 -11.46
N LEU A 20 9.37 1.10 -10.61
CA LEU A 20 9.11 2.50 -10.87
C LEU A 20 10.23 3.38 -10.37
N ALA A 21 10.41 4.52 -11.04
CA ALA A 21 11.28 5.57 -10.53
C ALA A 21 10.74 6.05 -9.18
N PRO A 22 11.62 6.55 -8.28
CA PRO A 22 11.18 6.92 -6.94
C PRO A 22 10.02 7.91 -6.89
N ARG A 23 10.02 8.92 -7.77
CA ARG A 23 8.92 9.89 -7.78
C ARG A 23 7.61 9.28 -8.26
N GLU A 24 7.68 8.42 -9.27
CA GLU A 24 6.48 7.72 -9.75
C GLU A 24 5.93 6.83 -8.66
N ARG A 25 6.81 6.17 -7.91
CA ARG A 25 6.38 5.33 -6.80
C ARG A 25 5.67 6.16 -5.74
N GLN A 26 6.21 7.33 -5.40
CA GLN A 26 5.58 8.22 -4.42
C GLN A 26 4.18 8.64 -4.86
N VAL A 27 4.01 8.93 -6.14
CA VAL A 27 2.69 9.30 -6.67
C VAL A 27 1.72 8.12 -6.53
N ALA A 28 2.16 6.92 -6.91
CA ALA A 28 1.32 5.73 -6.82
C ALA A 28 0.94 5.43 -5.37
N GLU A 29 1.90 5.54 -4.44
CA GLU A 29 1.63 5.35 -3.02
C GLU A 29 0.59 6.32 -2.51
N CYS A 30 0.70 7.57 -2.94
CA CYS A 30 -0.22 8.61 -2.53
C CYS A 30 -1.65 8.29 -2.96
N VAL A 31 -1.81 7.83 -4.20
CA VAL A 31 -3.13 7.43 -4.69
C VAL A 31 -3.67 6.27 -3.86
N TYR A 32 -2.81 5.31 -3.56
CA TYR A 32 -3.23 4.16 -2.76
C TYR A 32 -3.70 4.57 -1.39
N GLN A 33 -2.97 5.45 -0.73
CA GLN A 33 -3.33 5.90 0.61
C GLN A 33 -4.63 6.68 0.64
N MET A 34 -4.87 7.47 -0.39
CA MET A 34 -6.08 8.29 -0.49
C MET A 34 -7.27 7.52 -1.05
N GLN A 35 -7.01 6.37 -1.66
CA GLN A 35 -7.97 5.54 -2.39
C GLN A 35 -8.41 6.17 -3.70
N GLU A 36 -8.85 7.41 -3.69
CA GLU A 36 -9.06 8.20 -4.89
C GLU A 36 -8.43 9.56 -4.69
N ALA A 37 -7.79 10.10 -5.72
CA ALA A 37 -7.13 11.39 -5.58
C ALA A 37 -7.07 12.12 -6.92
N THR A 38 -7.19 13.44 -6.84
CA THR A 38 -6.93 14.30 -7.99
C THR A 38 -5.45 14.64 -8.05
N ALA A 39 -4.99 15.11 -9.20
CA ALA A 39 -3.61 15.57 -9.35
C ALA A 39 -3.27 16.66 -8.33
N ALA A 40 -4.21 17.57 -8.09
CA ALA A 40 -4.00 18.65 -7.14
C ALA A 40 -3.81 18.12 -5.71
N GLN A 41 -4.61 17.13 -5.33
CA GLN A 41 -4.47 16.52 -4.01
C GLN A 41 -3.14 15.83 -3.84
N ILE A 42 -2.69 15.14 -4.87
CA ILE A 42 -1.40 14.45 -4.85
C ILE A 42 -0.26 15.46 -4.75
N GLN A 43 -0.34 16.54 -5.53
CA GLN A 43 0.68 17.58 -5.48
C GLN A 43 0.76 18.19 -4.09
N ALA A 44 -0.38 18.47 -3.48
CA ALA A 44 -0.42 19.04 -2.14
C ALA A 44 0.22 18.10 -1.12
N ALA A 45 -0.03 16.80 -1.26
CA ALA A 45 0.50 15.81 -0.32
C ALA A 45 2.01 15.62 -0.48
N LEU A 46 2.53 15.71 -1.70
CA LEU A 46 3.95 15.44 -1.96
C LEU A 46 4.84 16.67 -1.84
N GLY A 47 4.24 17.85 -1.78
CA GLY A 47 4.97 19.07 -1.48
C GLY A 47 5.35 19.88 -2.69
N PRO A 48 6.02 21.02 -2.47
CA PRO A 48 6.23 22.01 -3.52
C PRO A 48 7.29 21.64 -4.55
N ASP A 49 8.03 20.57 -4.33
CA ASP A 49 9.08 20.15 -5.27
C ASP A 49 8.53 19.63 -6.58
N LEU A 50 7.25 19.23 -6.60
CA LEU A 50 6.62 18.71 -7.79
C LEU A 50 5.61 19.70 -8.32
N SER A 51 5.69 20.00 -9.61
CA SER A 51 4.67 20.82 -10.25
C SER A 51 3.43 19.98 -10.57
N ASN A 52 2.32 20.66 -10.80
CA ASN A 52 1.09 19.99 -11.20
C ASN A 52 1.29 19.25 -12.52
N SER A 53 2.00 19.84 -13.47
CA SER A 53 2.23 19.16 -14.75
C SER A 53 3.12 17.93 -14.60
N ALA A 54 4.09 17.95 -13.68
CA ALA A 54 4.91 16.78 -13.42
C ALA A 54 4.08 15.65 -12.82
N VAL A 55 3.20 15.98 -11.87
CA VAL A 55 2.30 14.99 -11.27
C VAL A 55 1.40 14.39 -12.34
N ARG A 56 0.81 15.22 -13.20
CA ARG A 56 -0.06 14.72 -14.26
C ARG A 56 0.67 13.81 -15.24
N ALA A 57 1.92 14.16 -15.58
CA ALA A 57 2.71 13.34 -16.49
C ALA A 57 2.98 11.97 -15.86
N MET A 58 3.30 11.95 -14.57
CA MET A 58 3.55 10.69 -13.86
C MET A 58 2.28 9.86 -13.74
N LEU A 59 1.14 10.49 -13.47
CA LEU A 59 -0.14 9.79 -13.42
C LEU A 59 -0.46 9.15 -14.78
N GLY A 60 -0.20 9.86 -15.86
CA GLY A 60 -0.40 9.31 -17.21
C GLY A 60 0.47 8.10 -17.47
N ARG A 61 1.72 8.15 -17.06
CA ARG A 61 2.62 7.01 -17.22
C ARG A 61 2.19 5.81 -16.38
N LEU A 62 1.75 6.07 -15.14
CA LEU A 62 1.27 5.00 -14.27
C LEU A 62 0.01 4.35 -14.82
N GLU A 63 -0.86 5.16 -15.42
CA GLU A 63 -2.06 4.64 -16.06
C GLU A 63 -1.68 3.80 -17.29
N ALA A 64 -0.73 4.27 -18.09
CA ALA A 64 -0.27 3.53 -19.26
C ALA A 64 0.36 2.19 -18.87
N LYS A 65 0.99 2.14 -17.71
CA LYS A 65 1.58 0.89 -17.19
C LYS A 65 0.55 -0.05 -16.57
N GLY A 66 -0.71 0.38 -16.48
CA GLY A 66 -1.77 -0.45 -15.93
C GLY A 66 -1.87 -0.47 -14.42
N LEU A 67 -1.17 0.44 -13.75
CA LEU A 67 -1.18 0.49 -12.27
C LEU A 67 -2.28 1.37 -11.72
N LEU A 68 -2.64 2.40 -12.43
CA LEU A 68 -3.71 3.32 -12.04
C LEU A 68 -4.76 3.42 -13.12
N GLN A 69 -5.91 3.90 -12.72
CA GLN A 69 -7.02 4.22 -13.62
C GLN A 69 -7.65 5.52 -13.15
N HIS A 70 -8.47 6.12 -13.95
CA HIS A 70 -9.15 7.34 -13.56
C HIS A 70 -10.59 7.33 -14.00
N ARG A 71 -11.39 8.14 -13.32
CA ARG A 71 -12.74 8.48 -13.75
C ARG A 71 -12.89 9.98 -13.75
N VAL A 72 -13.82 10.46 -14.55
CA VAL A 72 -14.07 11.90 -14.63
C VAL A 72 -15.05 12.29 -13.53
N ASP A 73 -14.73 13.36 -12.83
CA ASP A 73 -15.61 13.93 -11.80
C ASP A 73 -15.66 15.44 -12.05
N GLY A 74 -16.69 15.89 -12.77
CA GLY A 74 -16.77 17.27 -13.17
C GLY A 74 -15.68 17.60 -14.19
N GLN A 75 -14.82 18.53 -13.84
CA GLN A 75 -13.74 18.96 -14.73
C GLN A 75 -12.40 18.37 -14.34
N ARG A 76 -12.39 17.40 -13.46
CA ARG A 76 -11.16 16.82 -12.96
C ARG A 76 -11.21 15.31 -13.06
N TYR A 77 -10.01 14.72 -12.99
CA TYR A 77 -9.85 13.27 -12.99
C TYR A 77 -9.57 12.81 -11.58
N LEU A 78 -10.26 11.75 -11.17
CA LEU A 78 -9.98 11.05 -9.92
C LEU A 78 -9.26 9.76 -10.25
N TYR A 79 -8.05 9.63 -9.74
CA TYR A 79 -7.22 8.46 -9.98
C TYR A 79 -7.36 7.48 -8.84
N SER A 80 -7.32 6.20 -9.18
CA SER A 80 -7.36 5.12 -8.20
C SER A 80 -6.51 3.97 -8.69
N ALA A 81 -6.18 3.05 -7.78
CA ALA A 81 -5.38 1.88 -8.12
C ALA A 81 -6.24 0.86 -8.87
N VAL A 82 -5.61 0.19 -9.82
CA VAL A 82 -6.29 -0.87 -10.59
C VAL A 82 -6.51 -2.10 -9.70
N ALA A 83 -5.49 -2.48 -8.92
CA ALA A 83 -5.60 -3.65 -8.06
C ALA A 83 -6.45 -3.36 -6.85
N PRO A 84 -7.31 -4.30 -6.42
CA PRO A 84 -8.06 -4.11 -5.19
C PRO A 84 -7.14 -3.89 -4.00
N GLN A 85 -7.54 -2.98 -3.11
CA GLN A 85 -6.74 -2.64 -1.95
C GLN A 85 -6.45 -3.85 -1.06
N ALA A 86 -7.43 -4.75 -0.94
CA ALA A 86 -7.23 -5.95 -0.15
C ALA A 86 -6.11 -6.83 -0.67
N GLN A 87 -6.00 -6.96 -1.99
CA GLN A 87 -4.91 -7.73 -2.60
C GLN A 87 -3.56 -7.09 -2.34
N VAL A 88 -3.50 -5.77 -2.39
CA VAL A 88 -2.25 -5.05 -2.13
C VAL A 88 -1.82 -5.24 -0.70
N ARG A 89 -2.76 -5.12 0.24
CA ARG A 89 -2.47 -5.34 1.65
C ARG A 89 -1.95 -6.75 1.90
N GLU A 90 -2.59 -7.73 1.29
CA GLU A 90 -2.18 -9.12 1.45
C GLU A 90 -0.76 -9.34 0.92
N SER A 91 -0.45 -8.80 -0.26
CA SER A 91 0.88 -8.93 -0.83
C SER A 91 1.94 -8.28 0.04
N ALA A 92 1.63 -7.09 0.58
CA ALA A 92 2.57 -6.39 1.45
C ALA A 92 2.82 -7.17 2.73
N LEU A 93 1.78 -7.75 3.31
CA LEU A 93 1.91 -8.55 4.52
C LEU A 93 2.73 -9.80 4.28
N LYS A 94 2.49 -10.49 3.17
CA LYS A 94 3.27 -11.68 2.82
C LYS A 94 4.75 -11.35 2.69
N LYS A 95 5.04 -10.25 2.03
CA LYS A 95 6.44 -9.86 1.86
C LYS A 95 7.09 -9.53 3.20
N LEU A 96 6.39 -8.78 4.04
CA LEU A 96 6.90 -8.42 5.35
C LEU A 96 7.19 -9.66 6.19
N VAL A 97 6.24 -10.58 6.25
CA VAL A 97 6.37 -11.79 7.04
C VAL A 97 7.51 -12.65 6.52
N GLY A 98 7.64 -12.76 5.20
CA GLY A 98 8.72 -13.53 4.60
C GLY A 98 10.09 -12.91 4.84
N THR A 99 10.17 -11.57 4.75
CA THR A 99 11.45 -10.89 4.84
C THR A 99 11.98 -10.82 6.28
N PHE A 100 11.11 -10.51 7.24
CA PHE A 100 11.56 -10.19 8.59
C PHE A 100 11.19 -11.23 9.65
N PHE A 101 10.28 -12.15 9.34
CA PHE A 101 9.76 -13.09 10.33
C PHE A 101 9.85 -14.54 9.88
N ASN A 102 10.70 -14.83 8.91
CA ASN A 102 10.93 -16.20 8.43
C ASN A 102 9.63 -16.93 8.10
N ASN A 103 8.70 -16.21 7.50
CA ASN A 103 7.37 -16.72 7.13
C ASN A 103 6.51 -17.14 8.32
N SER A 104 6.86 -16.67 9.51
CA SER A 104 6.05 -16.98 10.70
C SER A 104 5.04 -15.88 10.95
N LYS A 105 3.79 -16.15 10.62
CA LYS A 105 2.69 -15.23 10.91
C LYS A 105 2.54 -14.99 12.39
N ALA A 106 2.77 -16.02 13.20
CA ALA A 106 2.67 -15.90 14.65
C ALA A 106 3.71 -14.93 15.20
N SER A 107 4.94 -15.01 14.70
CA SER A 107 6.00 -14.11 15.14
C SER A 107 5.66 -12.66 14.77
N ALA A 108 5.14 -12.45 13.57
CA ALA A 108 4.74 -11.11 13.12
C ALA A 108 3.62 -10.56 13.98
N ALA A 109 2.61 -11.39 14.27
CA ALA A 109 1.48 -10.98 15.11
C ALA A 109 1.93 -10.64 16.52
N THR A 110 2.82 -11.44 17.08
CA THR A 110 3.36 -11.19 18.41
C THR A 110 4.10 -9.86 18.45
N ALA A 111 4.92 -9.60 17.44
CA ALA A 111 5.66 -8.34 17.35
C ALA A 111 4.71 -7.15 17.28
N LEU A 112 3.65 -7.26 16.48
CA LEU A 112 2.68 -6.18 16.37
C LEU A 112 1.97 -5.92 17.69
N LEU A 113 1.57 -6.97 18.39
CA LEU A 113 0.87 -6.82 19.66
C LEU A 113 1.78 -6.28 20.76
N GLY A 114 3.10 -6.48 20.60
CA GLY A 114 4.06 -5.98 21.57
C GLY A 114 4.48 -4.54 21.37
N MET A 115 4.03 -3.91 20.28
CA MET A 115 4.35 -2.52 20.03
C MET A 115 3.60 -1.60 20.98
N SER A 116 4.13 -0.39 21.16
CA SER A 116 3.50 0.60 22.03
C SER A 116 2.09 0.91 21.58
N GLY A 117 1.22 1.19 22.55
CA GLY A 117 -0.15 1.54 22.28
C GLY A 117 -1.07 0.43 22.68
N LYS A 118 -2.26 0.81 23.10
CA LYS A 118 -3.24 -0.16 23.59
C LYS A 118 -4.26 -0.42 22.51
N LEU A 119 -4.64 -1.67 22.41
CA LEU A 119 -5.74 -2.08 21.56
C LEU A 119 -7.06 -1.84 22.29
N ARG A 120 -8.06 -1.46 21.52
CA ARG A 120 -9.41 -1.32 22.05
C ARG A 120 -9.98 -2.69 22.33
N SER A 121 -10.94 -2.73 23.26
CA SER A 121 -11.61 -3.97 23.61
C SER A 121 -12.18 -4.69 22.41
N GLN A 122 -12.79 -3.96 21.52
CA GLN A 122 -13.38 -4.52 20.31
C GLN A 122 -12.29 -5.15 19.42
N GLU A 123 -11.15 -4.50 19.32
CA GLU A 123 -10.04 -5.03 18.52
C GLU A 123 -9.50 -6.33 19.10
N LEU A 124 -9.43 -6.40 20.43
CA LEU A 124 -8.99 -7.63 21.09
C LEU A 124 -9.99 -8.75 20.85
N ASP A 125 -11.28 -8.45 20.95
CA ASP A 125 -12.33 -9.43 20.69
C ASP A 125 -12.23 -9.96 19.26
N ASP A 126 -12.01 -9.09 18.30
CA ASP A 126 -11.88 -9.47 16.91
C ASP A 126 -10.68 -10.39 16.68
N LEU A 127 -9.55 -10.08 17.34
CA LEU A 127 -8.36 -10.91 17.23
C LEU A 127 -8.60 -12.29 17.86
N GLU A 128 -9.27 -12.33 19.01
CA GLU A 128 -9.57 -13.60 19.64
C GLU A 128 -10.48 -14.47 18.77
N ALA A 129 -11.44 -13.84 18.10
CA ALA A 129 -12.32 -14.55 17.19
C ALA A 129 -11.55 -15.15 16.01
N MET A 130 -10.59 -14.41 15.49
CA MET A 130 -9.76 -14.91 14.39
C MET A 130 -8.89 -16.08 14.82
N ILE A 131 -8.34 -16.00 16.03
CA ILE A 131 -7.52 -17.08 16.56
C ILE A 131 -8.38 -18.34 16.73
N ALA A 132 -9.58 -18.17 17.28
CA ALA A 132 -10.50 -19.30 17.46
C ALA A 132 -10.85 -19.94 16.12
N LYS A 133 -11.10 -19.11 15.12
CA LYS A 133 -11.40 -19.61 13.78
C LYS A 133 -10.23 -20.40 13.20
N ALA A 134 -9.02 -19.86 13.36
CA ALA A 134 -7.81 -20.53 12.85
C ALA A 134 -7.63 -21.90 13.51
N ARG A 135 -7.86 -21.99 14.81
CA ARG A 135 -7.75 -23.27 15.53
C ARG A 135 -8.78 -24.26 15.03
N LYS A 136 -10.00 -23.79 14.82
CA LYS A 136 -11.08 -24.64 14.35
C LYS A 136 -10.80 -25.19 12.96
N GLU A 137 -10.12 -24.40 12.13
CA GLU A 137 -9.75 -24.81 10.78
C GLU A 137 -8.47 -25.64 10.74
N GLY A 138 -7.84 -25.85 11.89
CA GLY A 138 -6.62 -26.65 11.96
C GLY A 138 -5.38 -25.90 11.49
N ARG A 139 -5.33 -24.59 11.63
CA ARG A 139 -4.19 -23.80 11.15
C ARG A 139 -3.45 -23.06 12.26
#